data_b3dc67fd9156990145907708687110bb
#
_entry.id   b3dc67fd9156990145907708687110bb
#
_cell.length_a   1.000
_cell.length_b   1.000
_cell.length_c   1.000
_cell.angle_alpha   90.00
_cell.angle_beta   90.00
_cell.angle_gamma   90.00
#
_symmetry.space_group_name_H-M   'P 1'
#
loop_
_entity.id
_entity.type
_entity.pdbx_description
1 polymer ?
#
loop_
_entity_poly.entity_id
_entity_poly.type
_entity_poly.pdbx_seq_one_letter_code
_entity_poly.pdbx_strand_id
1 'polypeptide(L)'
;MPRKAREFIDRPEALYHIVCRGNNKKRIFRRSEDYRRLLNIIRLSKKEFPFYFYSYNFLPNHFHLLVETREFSLSKFMGRVNFLYATYFNHRHNRSGHVFQDRFFSNIIDKEKYFWAVGCYIDLNAVRAGLVQNPKDYFWSSFSIYCQKIYGGDLIDRDKFLSYIGINDLEQARLDYIKFVEGKLCSEDAKTPVFIKSTKMI
;
A
#
# COMPACT_ATOMS: atom_id res chain seq x y z
N MET A 1 -22.94 10.65 3.57
CA MET A 1 -22.22 11.50 4.55
C MET A 1 -21.18 12.32 3.82
N PRO A 2 -21.07 13.62 4.02
CA PRO A 2 -20.01 14.44 3.44
C PRO A 2 -18.65 13.93 3.93
N ARG A 3 -17.68 13.80 3.01
CA ARG A 3 -16.32 13.40 3.39
C ARG A 3 -15.66 14.55 4.17
N LYS A 4 -14.99 14.21 5.28
CA LYS A 4 -14.18 15.18 6.04
C LYS A 4 -13.17 15.87 5.10
N ALA A 5 -12.99 17.16 5.27
CA ALA A 5 -11.96 17.89 4.55
C ALA A 5 -10.59 17.30 4.87
N ARG A 6 -9.70 17.19 3.86
CA ARG A 6 -8.41 16.49 3.99
C ARG A 6 -7.43 17.16 4.93
N GLU A 7 -7.51 18.43 5.11
CA GLU A 7 -6.72 19.19 6.09
C GLU A 7 -6.82 18.61 7.52
N PHE A 8 -7.92 17.93 7.87
CA PHE A 8 -8.06 17.23 9.14
C PHE A 8 -7.45 15.83 9.18
N ILE A 9 -7.06 15.29 8.03
CA ILE A 9 -6.55 13.92 7.88
C ILE A 9 -5.07 13.94 7.49
N ASP A 10 -4.61 15.00 6.84
CA ASP A 10 -3.26 15.12 6.29
C ASP A 10 -2.30 15.66 7.36
N ARG A 11 -1.64 14.75 8.06
CA ARG A 11 -0.73 15.06 9.17
C ARG A 11 0.70 14.64 8.83
N PRO A 12 1.73 15.41 9.22
CA PRO A 12 3.11 14.94 9.15
C PRO A 12 3.33 13.76 10.11
N GLU A 13 4.32 12.94 9.82
CA GLU A 13 4.76 11.79 10.62
C GLU A 13 3.66 10.76 10.94
N ALA A 14 2.60 10.76 10.15
CA ALA A 14 1.47 9.85 10.32
C ALA A 14 1.58 8.65 9.36
N LEU A 15 1.21 7.48 9.86
CA LEU A 15 1.12 6.25 9.09
C LEU A 15 -0.24 6.16 8.41
N TYR A 16 -0.23 5.92 7.10
CA TYR A 16 -1.45 5.82 6.30
C TYR A 16 -1.55 4.49 5.57
N HIS A 17 -2.70 3.85 5.69
CA HIS A 17 -3.15 2.86 4.72
C HIS A 17 -3.95 3.57 3.63
N ILE A 18 -3.49 3.47 2.39
CA ILE A 18 -4.05 4.14 1.22
C ILE A 18 -4.65 3.10 0.28
N VAL A 19 -5.81 3.43 -0.28
CA VAL A 19 -6.46 2.63 -1.32
C VAL A 19 -6.88 3.52 -2.49
N CYS A 20 -6.49 3.12 -3.70
CA CYS A 20 -6.98 3.71 -4.95
C CYS A 20 -7.67 2.64 -5.78
N ARG A 21 -8.90 2.89 -6.20
CA ARG A 21 -9.71 1.95 -6.97
C ARG A 21 -10.06 2.51 -8.34
N GLY A 22 -10.06 1.64 -9.33
CA GLY A 22 -10.50 1.98 -10.68
C GLY A 22 -11.98 2.35 -10.77
N ASN A 23 -12.29 3.29 -11.63
CA ASN A 23 -13.66 3.74 -11.88
C ASN A 23 -14.55 2.57 -12.27
N ASN A 24 -15.72 2.45 -11.64
CA ASN A 24 -16.65 1.32 -11.79
C ASN A 24 -15.98 -0.05 -11.57
N LYS A 25 -15.02 -0.14 -10.65
CA LYS A 25 -14.23 -1.35 -10.37
C LYS A 25 -13.48 -1.90 -11.58
N LYS A 26 -13.32 -1.11 -12.66
CA LYS A 26 -12.60 -1.52 -13.87
C LYS A 26 -11.12 -1.71 -13.57
N ARG A 27 -10.48 -2.60 -14.35
CA ARG A 27 -9.04 -2.82 -14.26
C ARG A 27 -8.27 -1.53 -14.54
N ILE A 28 -7.35 -1.20 -13.63
CA ILE A 28 -6.36 -0.14 -13.77
C ILE A 28 -4.97 -0.69 -14.08
N PHE A 29 -4.81 -2.01 -14.03
CA PHE A 29 -3.64 -2.72 -14.52
C PHE A 29 -4.11 -3.79 -15.51
N ARG A 30 -3.67 -3.70 -16.75
CA ARG A 30 -4.02 -4.62 -17.84
C ARG A 30 -2.86 -5.47 -18.28
N ARG A 31 -1.63 -4.94 -18.13
CA ARG A 31 -0.36 -5.57 -18.52
C ARG A 31 0.69 -5.34 -17.43
N SER A 32 1.77 -6.11 -17.46
CA SER A 32 2.89 -5.99 -16.51
C SER A 32 3.53 -4.59 -16.52
N GLU A 33 3.53 -3.92 -17.68
CA GLU A 33 4.06 -2.56 -17.86
C GLU A 33 3.29 -1.53 -17.02
N ASP A 34 1.98 -1.72 -16.83
CA ASP A 34 1.16 -0.81 -16.02
C ASP A 34 1.60 -0.84 -14.55
N TYR A 35 1.86 -2.03 -14.01
CA TYR A 35 2.36 -2.22 -12.63
C TYR A 35 3.75 -1.61 -12.46
N ARG A 36 4.68 -1.91 -13.40
CA ARG A 36 6.03 -1.32 -13.40
C ARG A 36 5.99 0.19 -13.48
N ARG A 37 5.08 0.74 -14.31
CA ARG A 37 4.91 2.17 -14.45
C ARG A 37 4.47 2.83 -13.15
N LEU A 38 3.50 2.25 -12.44
CA LEU A 38 3.07 2.78 -11.14
C LEU A 38 4.21 2.75 -10.12
N LEU A 39 4.96 1.64 -10.01
CA LEU A 39 6.14 1.56 -9.13
C LEU A 39 7.17 2.65 -9.45
N ASN A 40 7.43 2.88 -10.74
CA ASN A 40 8.36 3.94 -11.15
C ASN A 40 7.85 5.34 -10.82
N ILE A 41 6.55 5.60 -11.02
CA ILE A 41 5.92 6.88 -10.65
C ILE A 41 6.03 7.10 -9.13
N ILE A 42 5.77 6.08 -8.31
CA ILE A 42 5.92 6.16 -6.85
C ILE A 42 7.38 6.46 -6.49
N ARG A 43 8.35 5.76 -7.10
CA ARG A 43 9.79 5.98 -6.88
C ARG A 43 10.21 7.43 -7.18
N LEU A 44 9.79 7.95 -8.33
CA LEU A 44 10.08 9.33 -8.71
C LEU A 44 9.39 10.33 -7.78
N SER A 45 8.14 10.06 -7.39
CA SER A 45 7.40 10.91 -6.47
C SER A 45 7.99 10.90 -5.06
N LYS A 46 8.58 9.78 -4.61
CA LYS A 46 9.31 9.70 -3.32
C LYS A 46 10.52 10.63 -3.27
N LYS A 47 11.18 10.89 -4.40
CA LYS A 47 12.31 11.82 -4.48
C LYS A 47 11.88 13.28 -4.30
N GLU A 48 10.68 13.62 -4.78
CA GLU A 48 10.14 14.99 -4.70
C GLU A 48 9.39 15.23 -3.38
N PHE A 49 8.66 14.23 -2.92
CA PHE A 49 7.91 14.24 -1.66
C PHE A 49 8.41 13.11 -0.77
N PRO A 50 9.45 13.31 0.05
CA PRO A 50 10.00 12.26 0.90
C PRO A 50 8.96 11.69 1.88
N PHE A 51 8.83 10.37 1.87
CA PHE A 51 8.01 9.59 2.80
C PHE A 51 8.66 8.21 3.00
N TYR A 52 8.26 7.50 4.05
CA TYR A 52 8.63 6.10 4.22
C TYR A 52 7.59 5.22 3.55
N PHE A 53 8.03 4.24 2.78
CA PHE A 53 7.18 3.32 2.05
C PHE A 53 7.40 1.89 2.54
N TYR A 54 6.40 1.31 3.18
CA TYR A 54 6.54 0.06 3.91
C TYR A 54 5.96 -1.14 3.19
N SER A 55 4.78 -1.02 2.61
CA SER A 55 4.13 -2.13 1.92
C SER A 55 3.27 -1.63 0.77
N TYR A 56 3.12 -2.49 -0.24
CA TYR A 56 2.15 -2.31 -1.32
C TYR A 56 1.59 -3.65 -1.80
N ASN A 57 0.38 -3.58 -2.35
CA ASN A 57 -0.23 -4.70 -3.09
C ASN A 57 -1.06 -4.12 -4.23
N PHE A 58 -0.69 -4.44 -5.47
CA PHE A 58 -1.34 -3.93 -6.68
C PHE A 58 -2.22 -5.00 -7.29
N LEU A 59 -3.51 -4.94 -7.05
CA LEU A 59 -4.50 -5.83 -7.61
C LEU A 59 -5.02 -5.29 -8.96
N PRO A 60 -5.63 -6.10 -9.83
CA PRO A 60 -5.98 -5.67 -11.18
C PRO A 60 -6.81 -4.39 -11.28
N ASN A 61 -7.64 -4.09 -10.28
CA ASN A 61 -8.57 -2.95 -10.30
C ASN A 61 -8.40 -1.96 -9.14
N HIS A 62 -7.45 -2.18 -8.26
CA HIS A 62 -7.11 -1.26 -7.16
C HIS A 62 -5.71 -1.55 -6.62
N PHE A 63 -5.20 -0.64 -5.81
CA PHE A 63 -3.95 -0.87 -5.11
C PHE A 63 -4.00 -0.36 -3.68
N HIS A 64 -3.20 -0.98 -2.84
CA HIS A 64 -2.97 -0.63 -1.45
C HIS A 64 -1.54 -0.16 -1.26
N LEU A 65 -1.35 0.86 -0.43
CA LEU A 65 -0.03 1.34 0.01
C LEU A 65 -0.04 1.52 1.52
N LEU A 66 1.08 1.23 2.16
CA LEU A 66 1.38 1.61 3.54
C LEU A 66 2.51 2.61 3.52
N VAL A 67 2.22 3.84 3.87
CA VAL A 67 3.18 4.95 3.83
C VAL A 67 3.16 5.74 5.13
N GLU A 68 4.32 6.27 5.50
CA GLU A 68 4.43 7.23 6.58
C GLU A 68 4.91 8.56 6.01
N THR A 69 4.12 9.60 6.21
CA THR A 69 4.47 10.94 5.77
C THR A 69 5.63 11.50 6.62
N ARG A 70 6.37 12.42 6.03
CA ARG A 70 7.37 13.25 6.71
C ARG A 70 6.86 14.70 6.69
N GLU A 71 7.61 15.60 6.09
CA GLU A 71 7.30 17.03 6.03
C GLU A 71 6.17 17.36 5.03
N PHE A 72 5.94 16.49 4.05
CA PHE A 72 5.01 16.76 2.96
C PHE A 72 3.63 16.12 3.18
N SER A 73 2.64 16.81 2.65
CA SER A 73 1.27 16.38 2.63
C SER A 73 1.07 15.11 1.79
N LEU A 74 0.37 14.13 2.36
CA LEU A 74 -0.07 12.93 1.65
C LEU A 74 -0.85 13.27 0.37
N SER A 75 -1.64 14.35 0.42
CA SER A 75 -2.47 14.81 -0.70
C SER A 75 -1.63 15.27 -1.89
N LYS A 76 -0.49 15.94 -1.67
CA LYS A 76 0.43 16.35 -2.74
C LYS A 76 1.07 15.13 -3.40
N PHE A 77 1.60 14.21 -2.59
CA PHE A 77 2.18 12.95 -3.09
C PHE A 77 1.18 12.13 -3.91
N MET A 78 0.01 11.82 -3.32
CA MET A 78 -0.98 10.99 -4.00
C MET A 78 -1.64 11.69 -5.19
N GLY A 79 -1.80 13.01 -5.13
CA GLY A 79 -2.28 13.81 -6.26
C GLY A 79 -1.36 13.64 -7.47
N ARG A 80 -0.04 13.74 -7.26
CA ARG A 80 0.97 13.52 -8.31
C ARG A 80 0.95 12.08 -8.83
N VAL A 81 0.95 11.09 -7.95
CA VAL A 81 0.94 9.67 -8.34
C VAL A 81 -0.29 9.36 -9.20
N ASN A 82 -1.47 9.75 -8.75
CA ASN A 82 -2.71 9.47 -9.47
C ASN A 82 -2.80 10.23 -10.80
N PHE A 83 -2.35 11.47 -10.85
CA PHE A 83 -2.32 12.26 -12.09
C PHE A 83 -1.41 11.62 -13.14
N LEU A 84 -0.16 11.35 -12.78
CA LEU A 84 0.82 10.77 -13.71
C LEU A 84 0.40 9.38 -14.19
N TYR A 85 -0.16 8.56 -13.27
CA TYR A 85 -0.62 7.23 -13.65
C TYR A 85 -1.86 7.27 -14.54
N ALA A 86 -2.84 8.14 -14.26
CA ALA A 86 -4.03 8.29 -15.07
C ALA A 86 -3.70 8.78 -16.49
N THR A 87 -2.80 9.75 -16.60
CA THR A 87 -2.30 10.25 -17.91
C THR A 87 -1.64 9.12 -18.69
N TYR A 88 -0.71 8.39 -18.08
CA TYR A 88 -0.07 7.23 -18.70
C TYR A 88 -1.09 6.19 -19.15
N PHE A 89 -1.99 5.77 -18.24
CA PHE A 89 -2.93 4.70 -18.51
C PHE A 89 -3.90 5.04 -19.64
N ASN A 90 -4.43 6.27 -19.68
CA ASN A 90 -5.31 6.72 -20.74
C ASN A 90 -4.58 6.78 -22.08
N HIS A 91 -3.37 7.36 -22.14
CA HIS A 91 -2.56 7.37 -23.36
C HIS A 91 -2.23 5.95 -23.84
N ARG A 92 -1.72 5.08 -22.93
CA ARG A 92 -1.26 3.74 -23.27
C ARG A 92 -2.37 2.82 -23.77
N HIS A 93 -3.61 3.00 -23.29
CA HIS A 93 -4.75 2.16 -23.58
C HIS A 93 -5.81 2.82 -24.47
N ASN A 94 -5.46 3.95 -25.10
CA ASN A 94 -6.32 4.75 -25.98
C ASN A 94 -7.70 5.01 -25.33
N ARG A 95 -7.68 5.64 -24.13
CA ARG A 95 -8.85 5.91 -23.31
C ARG A 95 -8.94 7.39 -22.94
N SER A 96 -10.16 7.83 -22.66
CA SER A 96 -10.46 9.14 -22.06
C SER A 96 -11.23 8.99 -20.75
N GLY A 97 -11.31 10.08 -19.99
CA GLY A 97 -12.06 10.15 -18.75
C GLY A 97 -11.31 9.60 -17.53
N HIS A 98 -12.06 9.45 -16.42
CA HIS A 98 -11.49 9.11 -15.13
C HIS A 98 -10.98 7.66 -15.09
N VAL A 99 -9.74 7.46 -14.66
CA VAL A 99 -9.16 6.14 -14.39
C VAL A 99 -9.55 5.67 -12.99
N PHE A 100 -9.48 6.54 -12.00
CA PHE A 100 -9.85 6.26 -10.63
C PHE A 100 -11.28 6.68 -10.33
N GLN A 101 -11.95 5.90 -9.48
CA GLN A 101 -13.35 6.13 -9.10
C GLN A 101 -13.52 7.43 -8.33
N ASP A 102 -12.55 7.71 -7.46
CA ASP A 102 -12.52 8.85 -6.56
C ASP A 102 -11.07 9.33 -6.37
N ARG A 103 -10.92 10.40 -5.57
CA ARG A 103 -9.65 10.63 -4.90
C ARG A 103 -9.30 9.39 -4.07
N PHE A 104 -8.03 9.17 -3.74
CA PHE A 104 -7.63 8.04 -2.91
C PHE A 104 -8.38 8.04 -1.55
N PHE A 105 -8.66 6.86 -1.03
CA PHE A 105 -9.08 6.64 0.34
C PHE A 105 -7.84 6.51 1.21
N SER A 106 -7.86 7.07 2.44
CA SER A 106 -6.77 6.92 3.40
C SER A 106 -7.29 6.84 4.82
N ASN A 107 -6.72 5.93 5.60
CA ASN A 107 -6.91 5.84 7.05
C ASN A 107 -5.58 6.10 7.74
N ILE A 108 -5.61 6.92 8.80
CA ILE A 108 -4.49 7.03 9.73
C ILE A 108 -4.48 5.77 10.59
N ILE A 109 -3.30 5.21 10.76
CA ILE A 109 -3.06 3.98 11.52
C ILE A 109 -2.34 4.34 12.82
N ASP A 110 -2.86 3.81 13.93
CA ASP A 110 -2.16 3.81 15.20
C ASP A 110 -0.96 2.87 15.08
N LYS A 111 0.24 3.45 15.01
CA LYS A 111 1.49 2.72 14.77
C LYS A 111 1.75 1.70 15.87
N GLU A 112 1.56 2.07 17.15
CA GLU A 112 1.90 1.23 18.29
C GLU A 112 1.11 -0.07 18.31
N LYS A 113 -0.15 0.00 17.85
CA LYS A 113 -1.07 -1.14 17.91
C LYS A 113 -1.13 -1.98 16.65
N TYR A 114 -0.99 -1.35 15.49
CA TYR A 114 -1.45 -1.99 14.24
C TYR A 114 -0.43 -2.00 13.11
N PHE A 115 0.82 -1.61 13.34
CA PHE A 115 1.78 -1.43 12.24
C PHE A 115 1.97 -2.69 11.40
N TRP A 116 2.37 -3.80 12.01
CA TRP A 116 2.52 -5.06 11.31
C TRP A 116 1.18 -5.68 10.88
N ALA A 117 0.11 -5.47 11.65
CA ALA A 117 -1.20 -5.98 11.30
C ALA A 117 -1.74 -5.37 9.99
N VAL A 118 -1.49 -4.08 9.75
CA VAL A 118 -1.86 -3.43 8.49
C VAL A 118 -0.95 -3.85 7.35
N GLY A 119 0.35 -4.00 7.58
CA GLY A 119 1.27 -4.59 6.59
C GLY A 119 0.80 -5.97 6.16
N CYS A 120 0.54 -6.86 7.11
CA CYS A 120 -0.01 -8.20 6.87
C CYS A 120 -1.36 -8.16 6.13
N TYR A 121 -2.26 -7.26 6.53
CA TYR A 121 -3.52 -7.05 5.80
C TYR A 121 -3.28 -6.72 4.33
N ILE A 122 -2.35 -5.81 4.04
CA ILE A 122 -2.02 -5.42 2.66
C ILE A 122 -1.41 -6.60 1.91
N ASP A 123 -0.47 -7.32 2.51
CA ASP A 123 0.23 -8.44 1.88
C ASP A 123 -0.72 -9.61 1.54
N LEU A 124 -1.74 -9.85 2.36
CA LEU A 124 -2.76 -10.89 2.13
C LEU A 124 -3.86 -10.51 1.12
N ASN A 125 -3.89 -9.28 0.60
CA ASN A 125 -4.98 -8.87 -0.30
C ASN A 125 -5.05 -9.67 -1.61
N ALA A 126 -3.92 -10.10 -2.16
CA ALA A 126 -3.90 -10.95 -3.36
C ALA A 126 -4.51 -12.33 -3.11
N VAL A 127 -4.30 -12.89 -1.91
CA VAL A 127 -4.93 -14.16 -1.49
C VAL A 127 -6.44 -13.96 -1.30
N ARG A 128 -6.85 -12.89 -0.60
CA ARG A 128 -8.27 -12.56 -0.41
C ARG A 128 -9.00 -12.32 -1.72
N ALA A 129 -8.29 -11.81 -2.73
CA ALA A 129 -8.84 -11.61 -4.07
C ALA A 129 -8.83 -12.89 -4.92
N GLY A 130 -8.37 -14.02 -4.39
CA GLY A 130 -8.30 -15.30 -5.09
C GLY A 130 -7.30 -15.33 -6.25
N LEU A 131 -6.30 -14.43 -6.27
CA LEU A 131 -5.30 -14.34 -7.33
C LEU A 131 -4.16 -15.36 -7.15
N VAL A 132 -3.83 -15.66 -5.90
CA VAL A 132 -2.82 -16.65 -5.49
C VAL A 132 -3.28 -17.35 -4.20
N GLN A 133 -2.71 -18.50 -3.90
CA GLN A 133 -2.94 -19.20 -2.63
C GLN A 133 -1.96 -18.76 -1.54
N ASN A 134 -0.74 -18.39 -1.92
CA ASN A 134 0.28 -17.90 -1.00
C ASN A 134 0.69 -16.47 -1.39
N PRO A 135 0.75 -15.51 -0.44
CA PRO A 135 1.09 -14.12 -0.75
C PRO A 135 2.49 -13.94 -1.34
N LYS A 136 3.43 -14.85 -1.04
CA LYS A 136 4.80 -14.83 -1.62
C LYS A 136 4.80 -15.05 -3.14
N ASP A 137 3.75 -15.69 -3.68
CA ASP A 137 3.66 -16.01 -5.11
C ASP A 137 3.07 -14.84 -5.92
N TYR A 138 2.64 -13.77 -5.25
CA TYR A 138 2.11 -12.60 -5.93
C TYR A 138 3.18 -11.56 -6.21
N PHE A 139 3.62 -11.50 -7.46
CA PHE A 139 4.73 -10.66 -7.89
C PHE A 139 4.52 -9.14 -7.65
N TRP A 140 3.26 -8.66 -7.71
CA TRP A 140 2.93 -7.25 -7.57
C TRP A 140 2.61 -6.83 -6.13
N SER A 141 3.28 -7.48 -5.18
CA SER A 141 3.23 -7.18 -3.75
C SER A 141 4.64 -7.02 -3.19
N SER A 142 4.77 -6.17 -2.17
CA SER A 142 6.02 -6.02 -1.41
C SER A 142 6.38 -7.24 -0.57
N PHE A 143 5.43 -8.15 -0.30
CA PHE A 143 5.69 -9.31 0.56
C PHE A 143 6.79 -10.22 0.01
N SER A 144 6.87 -10.38 -1.31
CA SER A 144 7.95 -11.15 -1.95
C SER A 144 9.35 -10.60 -1.61
N ILE A 145 9.47 -9.28 -1.41
CA ILE A 145 10.73 -8.63 -1.02
C ILE A 145 11.15 -9.09 0.39
N TYR A 146 10.20 -9.18 1.31
CA TYR A 146 10.46 -9.68 2.66
C TYR A 146 10.83 -11.17 2.66
N CYS A 147 10.22 -11.99 1.79
CA CYS A 147 10.49 -13.42 1.71
C CYS A 147 11.83 -13.77 1.06
N GLN A 148 12.24 -13.04 0.02
CA GLN A 148 13.34 -13.43 -0.86
C GLN A 148 14.71 -12.84 -0.50
N LYS A 149 14.83 -12.08 0.58
CA LYS A 149 16.04 -11.31 0.94
C LYS A 149 16.50 -10.34 -0.17
N ILE A 150 15.67 -10.12 -1.19
CA ILE A 150 15.95 -9.14 -2.23
C ILE A 150 15.67 -7.77 -1.64
N TYR A 151 16.72 -6.96 -1.58
CA TYR A 151 16.54 -5.55 -1.25
C TYR A 151 15.64 -4.94 -2.32
N GLY A 152 14.50 -4.39 -1.90
CA GLY A 152 13.49 -3.78 -2.78
C GLY A 152 13.98 -2.53 -3.50
N GLY A 153 15.30 -2.39 -3.68
CA GLY A 153 15.94 -1.16 -4.11
C GLY A 153 15.62 -0.01 -3.15
N ASP A 154 15.63 1.17 -3.65
CA ASP A 154 15.43 2.42 -2.90
C ASP A 154 13.95 2.70 -2.58
N LEU A 155 13.01 1.78 -2.91
CA LEU A 155 11.58 2.08 -2.82
C LEU A 155 11.01 1.73 -1.45
N ILE A 156 11.28 0.51 -0.95
CA ILE A 156 10.74 0.01 0.32
C ILE A 156 11.71 0.28 1.47
N ASP A 157 11.24 1.00 2.49
CA ASP A 157 11.98 1.25 3.73
C ASP A 157 11.86 0.04 4.67
N ARG A 158 12.39 -1.11 4.21
CA ARG A 158 12.24 -2.43 4.83
C ARG A 158 12.78 -2.46 6.25
N ASP A 159 13.99 -1.98 6.46
CA ASP A 159 14.66 -2.08 7.76
C ASP A 159 13.93 -1.24 8.80
N LYS A 160 13.43 -0.06 8.42
CA LYS A 160 12.57 0.76 9.29
C LYS A 160 11.26 0.07 9.62
N PHE A 161 10.66 -0.65 8.67
CA PHE A 161 9.43 -1.42 8.91
C PHE A 161 9.67 -2.57 9.90
N LEU A 162 10.79 -3.28 9.75
CA LEU A 162 11.12 -4.44 10.58
C LEU A 162 11.55 -4.02 11.99
N SER A 163 12.32 -2.93 12.14
CA SER A 163 12.81 -2.45 13.44
C SER A 163 11.70 -1.88 14.34
N TYR A 164 10.52 -1.64 13.80
CA TYR A 164 9.45 -0.94 14.53
C TYR A 164 8.97 -1.67 15.80
N ILE A 165 9.05 -2.99 15.83
CA ILE A 165 8.63 -3.79 16.99
C ILE A 165 9.74 -3.98 18.05
N GLY A 166 10.86 -3.25 17.92
CA GLY A 166 11.93 -3.25 18.93
C GLY A 166 12.88 -4.46 18.88
N ILE A 167 12.83 -5.27 17.84
CA ILE A 167 13.80 -6.34 17.60
C ILE A 167 15.05 -5.73 16.95
N ASN A 168 16.20 -5.83 17.61
CA ASN A 168 17.46 -5.28 17.08
C ASN A 168 18.03 -6.09 15.91
N ASP A 169 17.75 -7.38 15.86
CA ASP A 169 18.15 -8.26 14.75
C ASP A 169 17.11 -8.17 13.63
N LEU A 170 17.46 -7.46 12.54
CA LEU A 170 16.61 -7.27 11.38
C LEU A 170 16.29 -8.57 10.64
N GLU A 171 17.18 -9.55 10.68
CA GLU A 171 16.91 -10.84 10.05
C GLU A 171 15.91 -11.64 10.87
N GLN A 172 16.04 -11.64 12.19
CA GLN A 172 15.05 -12.25 13.07
C GLN A 172 13.69 -11.55 12.91
N ALA A 173 13.65 -10.20 12.92
CA ALA A 173 12.43 -9.44 12.71
C ALA A 173 11.77 -9.76 11.35
N ARG A 174 12.57 -9.98 10.31
CA ARG A 174 12.09 -10.40 8.98
C ARG A 174 11.43 -11.78 9.05
N LEU A 175 12.08 -12.75 9.69
CA LEU A 175 11.53 -14.09 9.84
C LEU A 175 10.25 -14.09 10.66
N ASP A 176 10.20 -13.30 11.71
CA ASP A 176 9.02 -13.17 12.58
C ASP A 176 7.86 -12.50 11.85
N TYR A 177 8.13 -11.49 11.00
CA TYR A 177 7.11 -10.90 10.16
C TYR A 177 6.54 -11.90 9.14
N ILE A 178 7.40 -12.71 8.50
CA ILE A 178 6.95 -13.76 7.58
C ILE A 178 6.06 -14.77 8.30
N LYS A 179 6.49 -15.28 9.46
CA LYS A 179 5.69 -16.20 10.28
C LYS A 179 4.36 -15.59 10.71
N PHE A 180 4.35 -14.30 11.06
CA PHE A 180 3.14 -13.56 11.41
C PHE A 180 2.14 -13.53 10.25
N VAL A 181 2.59 -13.25 9.03
CA VAL A 181 1.74 -13.24 7.83
C VAL A 181 1.25 -14.66 7.50
N GLU A 182 2.11 -15.67 7.54
CA GLU A 182 1.75 -17.06 7.29
C GLU A 182 0.77 -17.60 8.34
N GLY A 183 0.94 -17.26 9.62
CA GLY A 183 0.01 -17.61 10.68
C GLY A 183 -1.38 -17.00 10.47
N LYS A 184 -1.45 -15.77 9.95
CA LYS A 184 -2.73 -15.14 9.58
C LYS A 184 -3.36 -15.73 8.33
N LEU A 185 -2.57 -16.25 7.41
CA LEU A 185 -3.08 -16.97 6.24
C LEU A 185 -3.89 -18.21 6.61
N CYS A 186 -3.45 -18.93 7.65
CA CYS A 186 -4.10 -20.14 8.15
C CYS A 186 -5.34 -19.87 9.02
N SER A 187 -5.56 -18.64 9.46
CA SER A 187 -6.70 -18.26 10.29
C SER A 187 -7.91 -17.84 9.44
N GLU A 188 -9.13 -17.99 9.97
CA GLU A 188 -10.35 -17.46 9.31
C GLU A 188 -10.30 -15.95 9.10
N ASP A 189 -9.50 -15.23 9.88
CA ASP A 189 -9.24 -13.80 9.73
C ASP A 189 -8.62 -13.42 8.38
N ALA A 190 -8.02 -14.38 7.64
CA ALA A 190 -7.53 -14.13 6.29
C ALA A 190 -8.66 -13.69 5.34
N LYS A 191 -9.90 -14.10 5.60
CA LYS A 191 -11.08 -13.78 4.79
C LYS A 191 -11.80 -12.52 5.25
N THR A 192 -11.59 -12.08 6.49
CA THR A 192 -12.30 -10.93 7.07
C THR A 192 -11.48 -9.67 6.87
N PRO A 193 -12.04 -8.59 6.27
CA PRO A 193 -11.36 -7.30 6.27
C PRO A 193 -11.19 -6.87 7.73
N VAL A 194 -9.96 -6.63 8.17
CA VAL A 194 -9.73 -5.88 9.39
C VAL A 194 -10.18 -4.44 9.08
N PHE A 195 -11.48 -4.19 9.24
CA PHE A 195 -11.97 -2.83 9.37
C PHE A 195 -11.42 -2.33 10.69
N ILE A 196 -10.29 -1.64 10.64
CA ILE A 196 -9.93 -0.72 11.68
C ILE A 196 -11.12 0.24 11.72
N LYS A 197 -12.00 0.03 12.70
CA LYS A 197 -13.13 0.93 12.94
C LYS A 197 -12.50 2.30 13.01
N SER A 198 -12.84 3.16 12.04
CA SER A 198 -12.49 4.56 12.13
C SER A 198 -12.95 5.00 13.52
N THR A 199 -12.00 5.26 14.40
CA THR A 199 -12.29 5.80 15.70
C THR A 199 -13.17 7.00 15.43
N LYS A 200 -14.45 6.93 15.82
CA LYS A 200 -15.29 8.10 15.93
C LYS A 200 -14.56 9.00 16.92
N MET A 201 -13.77 9.93 16.42
CA MET A 201 -13.38 11.05 17.24
C MET A 201 -14.62 11.93 17.41
N ILE A 202 -15.01 12.00 18.64
CA ILE A 202 -15.96 12.96 19.20
C ILE A 202 -15.55 14.38 18.80
#